data_fdf5d56b16d56040f1e3bca4be19836d
#
_entry.id   fdf5d56b16d56040f1e3bca4be19836d
#
_cell.length_a   1.000
_cell.length_b   1.000
_cell.length_c   1.000
_cell.angle_alpha   90.00
_cell.angle_beta   90.00
_cell.angle_gamma   90.00
#
_symmetry.space_group_name_H-M   'P 1'
#
loop_
_entity.id
_entity.type
_entity.pdbx_description
1 polymer ?
#
loop_
_entity_poly.entity_id
_entity_poly.type
_entity_poly.pdbx_seq_one_letter_code
_entity_poly.pdbx_strand_id
1 'polypeptide(L)'
;MTEHKVAVCYRFNLWQTAAFPYFTEPFPAGILKKNDHTQGGHIMDYSIIGFPRIGIHRELKFATEAYFRSEIDADELKRVVSQQRMEQWTRQRDAGAGFIPSNDFSLYDGMLDTAYMLNAIPRRYADLRLSDIDTYFAMARGYQGAQGDVKAFTMKKWFNTNYHYMVPELDDDMELKLRSDAFLDGFHQARSLGIQTKPVVAGPFTFLKLARCTGNKSATDFVDDILFAYADIL
;
A
#
# COMPACT_ATOMS: atom_id res chain seq x y z
N MET A 1 24.06 -6.45 14.80
CA MET A 1 23.35 -5.77 13.68
C MET A 1 22.70 -6.86 12.85
N THR A 2 21.43 -7.13 13.09
CA THR A 2 20.66 -8.17 12.39
C THR A 2 19.95 -7.50 11.23
N GLU A 3 20.38 -7.84 10.02
CA GLU A 3 19.75 -7.40 8.78
C GLU A 3 18.29 -7.87 8.74
N HIS A 4 17.36 -6.95 8.76
CA HIS A 4 15.95 -7.22 8.58
C HIS A 4 15.63 -7.20 7.07
N LYS A 5 15.64 -8.37 6.44
CA LYS A 5 15.15 -8.51 5.07
C LYS A 5 13.63 -8.41 5.06
N VAL A 6 13.12 -7.32 4.51
CA VAL A 6 11.69 -7.13 4.23
C VAL A 6 11.36 -7.94 2.96
N ALA A 7 10.48 -8.92 3.08
CA ALA A 7 10.00 -9.67 1.92
C ALA A 7 8.87 -8.88 1.24
N VAL A 8 9.15 -8.28 0.10
CA VAL A 8 8.17 -7.63 -0.75
C VAL A 8 7.41 -8.70 -1.53
N CYS A 9 6.13 -8.85 -1.25
CA CYS A 9 5.27 -9.79 -1.97
C CYS A 9 4.59 -9.05 -3.13
N TYR A 10 5.02 -9.32 -4.36
CA TYR A 10 4.38 -8.78 -5.55
C TYR A 10 2.98 -9.38 -5.71
N ARG A 11 1.98 -8.53 -5.94
CA ARG A 11 0.68 -8.95 -6.46
C ARG A 11 0.87 -9.37 -7.93
N PHE A 12 1.36 -10.59 -8.15
CA PHE A 12 1.33 -11.17 -9.49
C PHE A 12 -0.05 -11.78 -9.75
N ASN A 13 -0.78 -11.21 -10.68
CA ASN A 13 -1.83 -11.95 -11.38
C ASN A 13 -1.18 -13.10 -12.15
N LEU A 14 -1.71 -14.31 -12.04
CA LEU A 14 -1.27 -15.61 -12.56
C LEU A 14 -1.02 -15.69 -14.09
N TRP A 15 -0.86 -14.58 -14.81
CA TRP A 15 -0.72 -14.55 -16.27
C TRP A 15 0.63 -14.06 -16.78
N GLN A 16 1.63 -13.86 -15.94
CA GLN A 16 2.97 -13.47 -16.40
C GLN A 16 4.08 -14.30 -15.75
N THR A 17 4.06 -15.61 -16.00
CA THR A 17 5.20 -16.51 -15.76
C THR A 17 6.12 -16.56 -16.98
N ALA A 18 6.63 -15.44 -17.43
CA ALA A 18 7.71 -15.43 -18.42
C ALA A 18 8.67 -14.28 -18.12
N ALA A 19 9.90 -14.67 -17.80
CA ALA A 19 11.11 -13.88 -17.78
C ALA A 19 11.50 -13.15 -16.48
N PHE A 20 11.90 -13.90 -15.44
CA PHE A 20 13.01 -13.46 -14.57
C PHE A 20 13.79 -14.68 -14.06
N PRO A 21 14.94 -15.04 -14.65
CA PRO A 21 15.72 -16.22 -14.24
C PRO A 21 16.62 -16.03 -13.01
N TYR A 22 16.48 -14.95 -12.23
CA TYR A 22 17.41 -14.63 -11.14
C TYR A 22 16.91 -14.86 -9.72
N PHE A 23 15.72 -15.43 -9.52
CA PHE A 23 15.25 -15.82 -8.19
C PHE A 23 15.15 -17.34 -8.06
N THR A 24 16.31 -18.03 -8.17
CA THR A 24 16.39 -19.49 -7.96
C THR A 24 16.90 -19.88 -6.56
N GLU A 25 17.16 -18.93 -5.67
CA GLU A 25 17.54 -19.26 -4.31
C GLU A 25 16.30 -19.58 -3.47
N PRO A 26 16.23 -20.79 -2.89
CA PRO A 26 15.14 -21.12 -1.98
C PRO A 26 15.22 -20.21 -0.75
N PHE A 27 14.07 -19.70 -0.30
CA PHE A 27 13.96 -18.95 0.96
C PHE A 27 14.68 -19.69 2.08
N PRO A 28 15.55 -19.03 2.87
CA PRO A 28 16.24 -19.70 3.97
C PRO A 28 15.21 -20.31 4.91
N ALA A 29 15.31 -21.61 5.11
CA ALA A 29 14.38 -22.45 5.89
C ALA A 29 14.25 -22.07 7.39
N GLY A 30 14.93 -21.03 7.84
CA GLY A 30 14.97 -20.60 9.23
C GLY A 30 13.92 -19.56 9.66
N ILE A 31 13.10 -19.02 8.71
CA ILE A 31 12.14 -17.95 9.04
C ILE A 31 10.76 -18.51 9.46
N LEU A 32 10.47 -19.76 9.13
CA LEU A 32 9.23 -20.43 9.51
C LEU A 32 9.46 -21.25 10.78
N LYS A 33 9.30 -20.69 11.98
CA LYS A 33 9.05 -21.51 13.16
C LYS A 33 7.71 -22.20 12.95
N LYS A 34 7.76 -23.53 12.70
CA LYS A 34 6.57 -24.38 12.78
C LYS A 34 5.91 -24.15 14.14
N ASN A 35 4.67 -23.71 14.14
CA ASN A 35 3.82 -23.90 15.31
C ASN A 35 3.61 -25.40 15.43
N ASP A 36 4.20 -26.02 16.47
CA ASP A 36 4.03 -27.41 16.79
C ASP A 36 2.58 -27.69 17.23
N HIS A 37 1.71 -27.88 16.25
CA HIS A 37 0.48 -28.63 16.46
C HIS A 37 0.67 -30.03 15.87
N THR A 38 1.31 -30.86 16.68
CA THR A 38 1.50 -32.30 16.40
C THR A 38 0.17 -33.02 16.48
N GLN A 39 -0.48 -33.19 15.34
CA GLN A 39 -1.23 -34.40 15.00
C GLN A 39 -1.20 -34.56 13.47
N GLY A 40 -0.76 -35.74 13.02
CA GLY A 40 -0.33 -36.08 11.67
C GLY A 40 -1.34 -35.82 10.53
N GLY A 41 -1.47 -34.56 10.16
CA GLY A 41 -2.14 -34.10 8.94
C GLY A 41 -1.19 -33.15 8.22
N HIS A 42 -1.16 -33.16 6.90
CA HIS A 42 -0.48 -32.14 6.11
C HIS A 42 -1.02 -30.77 6.51
N ILE A 43 -0.24 -29.97 7.26
CA ILE A 43 -0.57 -28.58 7.57
C ILE A 43 -0.42 -27.82 6.27
N MET A 44 -1.53 -27.43 5.67
CA MET A 44 -1.55 -26.60 4.49
C MET A 44 -1.46 -25.16 4.94
N ASP A 45 -0.30 -24.51 4.66
CA ASP A 45 -0.16 -23.07 4.87
C ASP A 45 -1.11 -22.34 3.91
N TYR A 46 -1.94 -21.46 4.44
CA TYR A 46 -2.81 -20.63 3.63
C TYR A 46 -2.59 -19.14 3.90
N SER A 47 -2.88 -18.36 2.91
CA SER A 47 -2.80 -16.91 2.96
C SER A 47 -4.01 -16.29 2.27
N ILE A 48 -4.35 -15.07 2.67
CA ILE A 48 -5.30 -14.25 1.95
C ILE A 48 -4.57 -13.08 1.30
N ILE A 49 -5.12 -12.60 0.20
CA ILE A 49 -4.51 -11.48 -0.58
C ILE A 49 -4.79 -10.11 0.02
N GLY A 50 -5.60 -10.02 1.04
CA GLY A 50 -6.01 -8.80 1.75
C GLY A 50 -7.30 -9.04 2.52
N PHE A 51 -7.61 -8.14 3.44
CA PHE A 51 -8.81 -8.18 4.27
C PHE A 51 -9.71 -6.97 3.95
N PRO A 52 -11.05 -7.10 4.01
CA PRO A 52 -11.97 -5.99 3.79
C PRO A 52 -11.73 -4.86 4.79
N ARG A 53 -11.21 -3.72 4.31
CA ARG A 53 -10.76 -2.60 5.15
C ARG A 53 -11.88 -1.77 5.77
N ILE A 54 -13.10 -1.90 5.26
CA ILE A 54 -14.20 -0.99 5.64
C ILE A 54 -14.64 -1.15 7.09
N GLY A 55 -14.37 -2.31 7.71
CA GLY A 55 -14.87 -2.70 9.03
C GLY A 55 -16.26 -3.32 9.00
N ILE A 56 -16.64 -4.06 10.07
CA ILE A 56 -17.93 -4.77 10.16
C ILE A 56 -19.10 -3.80 10.20
N HIS A 57 -18.93 -2.68 10.91
CA HIS A 57 -19.92 -1.62 11.03
C HIS A 57 -19.58 -0.41 10.17
N ARG A 58 -18.70 -0.58 9.17
CA ARG A 58 -18.25 0.46 8.24
C ARG A 58 -17.47 1.59 8.94
N GLU A 59 -16.70 1.25 9.95
CA GLU A 59 -15.98 2.17 10.84
C GLU A 59 -15.04 3.08 10.04
N LEU A 60 -14.28 2.54 9.09
CA LEU A 60 -13.41 3.35 8.24
C LEU A 60 -14.19 4.38 7.44
N LYS A 61 -15.34 3.98 6.88
CA LYS A 61 -16.17 4.91 6.11
C LYS A 61 -16.64 6.06 6.97
N PHE A 62 -17.24 5.76 8.13
CA PHE A 62 -17.78 6.79 9.00
C PHE A 62 -16.69 7.71 9.56
N ALA A 63 -15.53 7.16 9.95
CA ALA A 63 -14.40 7.96 10.40
C ALA A 63 -13.87 8.88 9.28
N THR A 64 -13.73 8.36 8.05
CA THR A 64 -13.28 9.18 6.91
C THR A 64 -14.28 10.28 6.58
N GLU A 65 -15.58 9.99 6.61
CA GLU A 65 -16.64 11.00 6.40
C GLU A 65 -16.66 12.07 7.52
N ALA A 66 -16.46 11.65 8.78
CA ALA A 66 -16.37 12.58 9.92
C ALA A 66 -15.13 13.48 9.80
N TYR A 67 -13.99 12.94 9.34
CA TYR A 67 -12.80 13.72 9.05
C TYR A 67 -13.06 14.78 7.98
N PHE A 68 -13.74 14.44 6.88
CA PHE A 68 -14.06 15.38 5.82
C PHE A 68 -15.04 16.48 6.26
N ARG A 69 -15.85 16.22 7.30
CA ARG A 69 -16.72 17.22 7.92
C ARG A 69 -16.05 17.98 9.06
N SER A 70 -14.74 17.74 9.30
CA SER A 70 -13.98 18.32 10.42
C SER A 70 -14.60 18.01 11.81
N GLU A 71 -15.29 16.90 11.93
CA GLU A 71 -15.85 16.40 13.20
C GLU A 71 -14.80 15.65 14.03
N ILE A 72 -13.80 15.07 13.36
CA ILE A 72 -12.61 14.46 13.98
C ILE A 72 -11.35 14.99 13.29
N ASP A 73 -10.23 14.94 13.98
CA ASP A 73 -8.93 15.30 13.45
C ASP A 73 -8.19 14.10 12.80
N ALA A 74 -7.00 14.37 12.28
CA ALA A 74 -6.17 13.35 11.62
C ALA A 74 -5.70 12.25 12.59
N ASP A 75 -5.48 12.58 13.86
CA ASP A 75 -4.98 11.62 14.84
C ASP A 75 -6.09 10.67 15.27
N GLU A 76 -7.31 11.15 15.40
CA GLU A 76 -8.46 10.28 15.65
C GLU A 76 -8.75 9.36 14.46
N LEU A 77 -8.65 9.86 13.21
CA LEU A 77 -8.77 9.02 12.03
C LEU A 77 -7.70 7.93 12.02
N LYS A 78 -6.44 8.27 12.30
CA LYS A 78 -5.33 7.30 12.39
C LYS A 78 -5.59 6.26 13.50
N ARG A 79 -6.16 6.68 14.64
CA ARG A 79 -6.52 5.78 15.73
C ARG A 79 -7.55 4.74 15.30
N VAL A 80 -8.60 5.15 14.61
CA VAL A 80 -9.63 4.24 14.07
C VAL A 80 -9.00 3.26 13.08
N VAL A 81 -8.15 3.75 12.16
CA VAL A 81 -7.42 2.92 11.18
C VAL A 81 -6.53 1.89 11.87
N SER A 82 -5.78 2.33 12.88
CA SER A 82 -4.89 1.48 13.68
C SER A 82 -5.68 0.35 14.35
N GLN A 83 -6.80 0.67 14.99
CA GLN A 83 -7.68 -0.31 15.63
C GLN A 83 -8.23 -1.33 14.63
N GLN A 84 -8.72 -0.87 13.48
CA GLN A 84 -9.24 -1.76 12.44
C GLN A 84 -8.17 -2.74 11.92
N ARG A 85 -6.94 -2.25 11.70
CA ARG A 85 -5.81 -3.12 11.30
C ARG A 85 -5.52 -4.18 12.35
N MET A 86 -5.43 -3.80 13.64
CA MET A 86 -5.16 -4.74 14.73
C MET A 86 -6.23 -5.84 14.81
N GLU A 87 -7.49 -5.48 14.70
CA GLU A 87 -8.61 -6.44 14.69
C GLU A 87 -8.51 -7.40 13.51
N GLN A 88 -8.21 -6.89 12.31
CA GLN A 88 -8.10 -7.70 11.11
C GLN A 88 -6.94 -8.68 11.17
N TRP A 89 -5.76 -8.28 11.63
CA TRP A 89 -4.62 -9.18 11.80
C TRP A 89 -4.88 -10.23 12.88
N THR A 90 -5.51 -9.84 13.98
CA THR A 90 -5.89 -10.77 15.05
C THR A 90 -6.83 -11.85 14.52
N ARG A 91 -7.86 -11.47 13.76
CA ARG A 91 -8.81 -12.43 13.15
C ARG A 91 -8.12 -13.38 12.17
N GLN A 92 -7.20 -12.90 11.35
CA GLN A 92 -6.42 -13.72 10.42
C GLN A 92 -5.53 -14.71 11.17
N ARG A 93 -4.82 -14.26 12.20
CA ARG A 93 -4.00 -15.11 13.07
C ARG A 93 -4.85 -16.18 13.75
N ASP A 94 -5.97 -15.79 14.35
CA ASP A 94 -6.82 -16.70 15.11
C ASP A 94 -7.54 -17.71 14.19
N ALA A 95 -7.74 -17.36 12.94
CA ALA A 95 -8.19 -18.28 11.90
C ALA A 95 -7.06 -19.22 11.38
N GLY A 96 -5.81 -19.05 11.84
CA GLY A 96 -4.68 -19.90 11.49
C GLY A 96 -3.97 -19.54 10.19
N ALA A 97 -4.13 -18.29 9.68
CA ALA A 97 -3.42 -17.88 8.47
C ALA A 97 -1.90 -17.91 8.67
N GLY A 98 -1.18 -18.65 7.82
CA GLY A 98 0.28 -18.75 7.84
C GLY A 98 0.97 -17.49 7.33
N PHE A 99 0.33 -16.77 6.40
CA PHE A 99 0.84 -15.52 5.83
C PHE A 99 -0.23 -14.45 5.93
N ILE A 100 0.03 -13.46 6.76
CA ILE A 100 -0.87 -12.32 6.99
C ILE A 100 -0.30 -11.09 6.26
N PRO A 101 -1.06 -10.43 5.39
CA PRO A 101 -0.58 -9.22 4.73
C PRO A 101 -0.55 -8.03 5.68
N SER A 102 0.42 -7.14 5.49
CA SER A 102 0.37 -5.77 5.99
C SER A 102 0.55 -4.81 4.82
N ASN A 103 0.24 -3.53 5.03
CA ASN A 103 0.20 -2.51 3.98
C ASN A 103 -0.84 -2.78 2.86
N ASP A 104 -1.79 -3.68 3.12
CA ASP A 104 -2.95 -3.95 2.26
C ASP A 104 -4.18 -3.09 2.61
N PHE A 105 -4.11 -2.39 3.76
CA PHE A 105 -5.14 -1.50 4.26
C PHE A 105 -4.89 -0.06 3.79
N SER A 106 -5.63 0.38 2.79
CA SER A 106 -5.56 1.75 2.26
C SER A 106 -6.62 2.64 2.87
N LEU A 107 -6.32 3.93 3.10
CA LEU A 107 -7.35 4.92 3.44
C LEU A 107 -8.32 5.13 2.29
N TYR A 108 -7.81 5.10 1.06
CA TYR A 108 -8.62 5.28 -0.15
C TYR A 108 -8.34 4.19 -1.19
N ASP A 109 -7.11 4.09 -1.71
CA ASP A 109 -6.73 3.16 -2.77
C ASP A 109 -5.24 2.80 -2.72
N GLY A 110 -4.89 1.52 -2.96
CA GLY A 110 -3.51 1.05 -2.87
C GLY A 110 -2.56 1.60 -3.94
N MET A 111 -3.05 2.00 -5.12
CA MET A 111 -2.22 2.69 -6.11
C MET A 111 -1.94 4.13 -5.70
N LEU A 112 -2.90 4.79 -5.07
CA LEU A 112 -2.70 6.10 -4.47
C LEU A 112 -1.71 6.05 -3.31
N ASP A 113 -1.79 5.02 -2.44
CA ASP A 113 -0.81 4.80 -1.37
C ASP A 113 0.59 4.66 -1.96
N THR A 114 0.72 3.88 -3.04
CA THR A 114 2.00 3.69 -3.73
C THR A 114 2.51 4.99 -4.35
N ALA A 115 1.62 5.77 -4.99
CA ALA A 115 1.98 7.08 -5.55
C ALA A 115 2.49 8.02 -4.45
N TYR A 116 1.80 8.06 -3.32
CA TYR A 116 2.20 8.89 -2.19
C TYR A 116 3.53 8.43 -1.56
N MET A 117 3.71 7.12 -1.39
CA MET A 117 4.95 6.51 -0.92
C MET A 117 6.15 6.84 -1.81
N LEU A 118 5.97 6.82 -3.13
CA LEU A 118 7.00 7.08 -4.13
C LEU A 118 7.19 8.58 -4.45
N ASN A 119 6.62 9.49 -3.68
CA ASN A 119 6.65 10.93 -3.95
C ASN A 119 6.06 11.33 -5.31
N ALA A 120 5.21 10.49 -5.89
CA ALA A 120 4.48 10.80 -7.13
C ALA A 120 3.30 11.75 -6.84
N ILE A 121 3.64 12.96 -6.40
CA ILE A 121 2.70 14.02 -6.02
C ILE A 121 2.83 15.14 -7.06
N PRO A 122 1.88 15.28 -8.00
CA PRO A 122 1.88 16.35 -8.98
C PRO A 122 1.93 17.74 -8.32
N ARG A 123 2.64 18.65 -8.99
CA ARG A 123 2.90 20.00 -8.49
C ARG A 123 1.64 20.73 -8.05
N ARG A 124 0.51 20.55 -8.76
CA ARG A 124 -0.76 21.18 -8.41
C ARG A 124 -1.27 20.85 -7.00
N TYR A 125 -0.92 19.67 -6.45
CA TYR A 125 -1.25 19.32 -5.06
C TYR A 125 -0.17 19.78 -4.08
N ALA A 126 1.10 19.69 -4.47
CA ALA A 126 2.21 20.16 -3.64
C ALA A 126 2.10 21.68 -3.38
N ASP A 127 1.70 22.46 -4.37
CA ASP A 127 1.54 23.92 -4.27
C ASP A 127 0.42 24.34 -3.30
N LEU A 128 -0.53 23.45 -2.98
CA LEU A 128 -1.57 23.71 -1.96
C LEU A 128 -1.01 23.79 -0.53
N ARG A 129 0.18 23.21 -0.28
CA ARG A 129 0.83 23.18 1.04
C ARG A 129 -0.08 22.67 2.17
N LEU A 130 -0.88 21.67 1.87
CA LEU A 130 -1.73 20.99 2.81
C LEU A 130 -0.93 20.06 3.73
N SER A 131 -1.57 19.56 4.80
CA SER A 131 -1.01 18.45 5.58
C SER A 131 -0.83 17.20 4.71
N ASP A 132 -0.04 16.24 5.17
CA ASP A 132 0.21 14.99 4.45
C ASP A 132 -1.09 14.23 4.14
N ILE A 133 -1.97 14.11 5.13
CA ILE A 133 -3.24 13.41 4.96
C ILE A 133 -4.22 14.19 4.07
N ASP A 134 -4.22 15.52 4.15
CA ASP A 134 -5.07 16.34 3.29
C ASP A 134 -4.56 16.34 1.84
N THR A 135 -3.23 16.34 1.63
CA THR A 135 -2.64 16.17 0.31
C THR A 135 -3.03 14.82 -0.30
N TYR A 136 -2.94 13.74 0.48
CA TYR A 136 -3.38 12.41 0.06
C TYR A 136 -4.86 12.41 -0.35
N PHE A 137 -5.74 13.02 0.45
CA PHE A 137 -7.16 13.11 0.13
C PHE A 137 -7.46 14.09 -1.01
N ALA A 138 -6.67 15.15 -1.18
CA ALA A 138 -6.78 16.05 -2.33
C ALA A 138 -6.49 15.29 -3.66
N MET A 139 -5.49 14.41 -3.67
CA MET A 139 -5.23 13.52 -4.81
C MET A 139 -6.38 12.55 -5.06
N ALA A 140 -7.02 12.03 -3.99
CA ALA A 140 -8.13 11.07 -4.07
C ALA A 140 -9.46 11.70 -4.54
N ARG A 141 -9.78 12.91 -4.10
CA ARG A 141 -11.13 13.51 -4.20
C ARG A 141 -11.15 14.90 -4.83
N GLY A 142 -9.98 15.48 -5.07
CA GLY A 142 -9.84 16.91 -5.34
C GLY A 142 -9.87 17.74 -4.06
N TYR A 143 -9.61 19.02 -4.22
CA TYR A 143 -9.64 19.98 -3.14
C TYR A 143 -10.25 21.28 -3.63
N GLN A 144 -11.14 21.86 -2.83
CA GLN A 144 -11.70 23.20 -3.02
C GLN A 144 -11.63 23.93 -1.68
N GLY A 145 -10.87 25.00 -1.61
CA GLY A 145 -10.70 25.75 -0.37
C GLY A 145 -9.79 26.96 -0.53
N ALA A 146 -9.37 27.53 0.61
CA ALA A 146 -8.59 28.75 0.64
C ALA A 146 -7.24 28.65 -0.08
N GLN A 147 -6.66 27.44 -0.16
CA GLN A 147 -5.37 27.18 -0.79
C GLN A 147 -5.45 26.97 -2.31
N GLY A 148 -6.66 26.79 -2.86
CA GLY A 148 -6.85 26.62 -4.30
C GLY A 148 -8.00 25.70 -4.66
N ASP A 149 -8.06 25.34 -5.95
CA ASP A 149 -9.02 24.39 -6.50
C ASP A 149 -8.27 23.39 -7.42
N VAL A 150 -8.30 22.12 -7.07
CA VAL A 150 -7.66 21.06 -7.86
C VAL A 150 -8.60 19.86 -8.00
N LYS A 151 -8.60 19.26 -9.20
CA LYS A 151 -9.37 18.05 -9.47
C LYS A 151 -8.61 16.83 -8.92
N ALA A 152 -9.36 15.80 -8.51
CA ALA A 152 -8.83 14.49 -8.14
C ALA A 152 -8.07 13.81 -9.29
N PHE A 153 -7.29 12.78 -8.97
CA PHE A 153 -6.82 11.82 -9.95
C PHE A 153 -8.01 11.16 -10.66
N THR A 154 -7.80 10.78 -11.91
CA THR A 154 -8.79 9.98 -12.64
C THR A 154 -8.87 8.58 -12.06
N MET A 155 -10.06 7.99 -12.05
CA MET A 155 -10.24 6.57 -11.72
C MET A 155 -10.35 5.73 -12.99
N LYS A 156 -9.72 4.55 -12.97
CA LYS A 156 -9.88 3.50 -13.99
C LYS A 156 -10.14 2.16 -13.33
N LYS A 157 -10.78 1.26 -14.06
CA LYS A 157 -10.94 -0.13 -13.60
C LYS A 157 -9.57 -0.79 -13.44
N TRP A 158 -9.40 -1.50 -12.33
CA TRP A 158 -8.26 -2.38 -12.12
C TRP A 158 -8.40 -3.59 -13.02
N PHE A 159 -7.68 -3.57 -14.15
CA PHE A 159 -7.82 -4.57 -15.21
C PHE A 159 -9.29 -4.75 -15.63
N ASN A 160 -9.78 -5.98 -15.69
CA ASN A 160 -11.16 -6.28 -16.05
C ASN A 160 -12.06 -6.58 -14.83
N THR A 161 -11.82 -5.91 -13.71
CA THR A 161 -12.58 -6.06 -12.47
C THR A 161 -13.51 -4.87 -12.23
N ASN A 162 -14.39 -4.98 -11.24
CA ASN A 162 -15.21 -3.86 -10.78
C ASN A 162 -14.48 -2.94 -9.79
N TYR A 163 -13.27 -3.30 -9.37
CA TYR A 163 -12.44 -2.42 -8.55
C TYR A 163 -11.85 -1.30 -9.42
N HIS A 164 -11.91 -0.07 -8.92
CA HIS A 164 -11.32 1.09 -9.56
C HIS A 164 -10.13 1.58 -8.75
N TYR A 165 -9.06 1.95 -9.44
CA TYR A 165 -7.87 2.53 -8.81
C TYR A 165 -7.70 3.99 -9.23
N MET A 166 -7.02 4.77 -8.39
CA MET A 166 -6.60 6.12 -8.72
C MET A 166 -5.38 6.04 -9.63
N VAL A 167 -5.46 6.69 -10.81
CA VAL A 167 -4.38 6.66 -11.80
C VAL A 167 -3.29 7.63 -11.37
N PRO A 168 -2.08 7.16 -10.98
CA PRO A 168 -0.99 8.05 -10.68
C PRO A 168 -0.64 8.92 -11.89
N GLU A 169 -0.32 10.18 -11.65
CA GLU A 169 0.13 11.11 -12.68
C GLU A 169 1.59 11.44 -12.45
N LEU A 170 2.38 11.38 -13.54
CA LEU A 170 3.81 11.61 -13.53
C LEU A 170 4.12 12.84 -14.39
N ASP A 171 4.51 13.94 -13.74
CA ASP A 171 4.92 15.18 -14.39
C ASP A 171 6.41 15.10 -14.80
N ASP A 172 6.83 15.87 -15.79
CA ASP A 172 8.20 15.82 -16.35
C ASP A 172 9.32 16.17 -15.34
N ASP A 173 9.04 17.01 -14.37
CA ASP A 173 9.96 17.46 -13.32
C ASP A 173 9.84 16.63 -12.03
N MET A 174 9.05 15.57 -12.04
CA MET A 174 8.87 14.70 -10.88
C MET A 174 10.07 13.80 -10.67
N GLU A 175 10.51 13.68 -9.43
CA GLU A 175 11.53 12.77 -8.95
C GLU A 175 10.87 11.69 -8.10
N LEU A 176 10.81 10.46 -8.62
CA LEU A 176 10.31 9.32 -7.85
C LEU A 176 11.36 8.87 -6.85
N LYS A 177 10.99 8.86 -5.59
CA LYS A 177 11.85 8.42 -4.48
C LYS A 177 10.99 7.94 -3.32
N LEU A 178 11.56 7.13 -2.46
CA LEU A 178 10.88 6.78 -1.21
C LEU A 178 10.68 8.03 -0.36
N ARG A 179 9.43 8.40 -0.11
CA ARG A 179 9.06 9.58 0.68
C ARG A 179 9.24 9.35 2.17
N SER A 180 8.88 8.17 2.62
CA SER A 180 8.98 7.76 4.03
C SER A 180 8.84 6.26 4.15
N ASP A 181 9.23 5.73 5.30
CA ASP A 181 9.06 4.33 5.69
C ASP A 181 7.66 4.02 6.28
N ALA A 182 6.71 4.95 6.18
CA ALA A 182 5.35 4.80 6.72
C ALA A 182 4.61 3.56 6.18
N PHE A 183 5.03 3.02 5.02
CA PHE A 183 4.54 1.73 4.51
C PHE A 183 4.86 0.56 5.44
N LEU A 184 5.87 0.70 6.32
CA LEU A 184 6.23 -0.27 7.35
C LEU A 184 5.44 -0.11 8.65
N ASP A 185 4.68 0.96 8.84
CA ASP A 185 3.92 1.21 10.08
C ASP A 185 3.02 0.03 10.42
N GLY A 186 2.32 -0.50 9.42
CA GLY A 186 1.48 -1.68 9.60
C GLY A 186 2.27 -2.91 10.02
N PHE A 187 3.44 -3.13 9.45
CA PHE A 187 4.34 -4.23 9.81
C PHE A 187 4.82 -4.10 11.27
N HIS A 188 5.30 -2.91 11.66
CA HIS A 188 5.76 -2.66 13.03
C HIS A 188 4.63 -2.79 14.05
N GLN A 189 3.46 -2.27 13.72
CA GLN A 189 2.27 -2.39 14.56
C GLN A 189 1.84 -3.85 14.75
N ALA A 190 1.77 -4.65 13.70
CA ALA A 190 1.46 -6.07 13.79
C ALA A 190 2.50 -6.83 14.61
N ARG A 191 3.79 -6.52 14.41
CA ARG A 191 4.89 -7.13 15.17
C ARG A 191 4.80 -6.83 16.68
N SER A 192 4.35 -5.64 17.07
CA SER A 192 4.14 -5.30 18.49
C SER A 192 3.04 -6.15 19.15
N LEU A 193 2.13 -6.73 18.35
CA LEU A 193 1.10 -7.67 18.78
C LEU A 193 1.58 -9.14 18.73
N GLY A 194 2.86 -9.37 18.41
CA GLY A 194 3.39 -10.72 18.20
C GLY A 194 2.91 -11.38 16.89
N ILE A 195 2.37 -10.61 15.95
CA ILE A 195 1.86 -11.10 14.66
C ILE A 195 2.90 -10.82 13.58
N GLN A 196 3.35 -11.88 12.89
CA GLN A 196 4.22 -11.74 11.75
C GLN A 196 3.41 -11.47 10.49
N THR A 197 3.72 -10.38 9.82
CA THR A 197 3.05 -10.00 8.57
C THR A 197 4.06 -9.82 7.44
N LYS A 198 3.56 -9.80 6.20
CA LYS A 198 4.34 -9.46 5.02
C LYS A 198 3.80 -8.17 4.42
N PRO A 199 4.60 -7.09 4.37
CA PRO A 199 4.21 -5.88 3.67
C PRO A 199 3.90 -6.17 2.20
N VAL A 200 2.78 -5.62 1.72
CA VAL A 200 2.33 -5.74 0.33
C VAL A 200 2.40 -4.37 -0.32
N VAL A 201 3.14 -4.28 -1.43
CA VAL A 201 3.25 -3.05 -2.22
C VAL A 201 3.01 -3.35 -3.70
N ALA A 202 2.52 -2.38 -4.46
CA ALA A 202 2.44 -2.51 -5.91
C ALA A 202 3.86 -2.56 -6.48
N GLY A 203 4.15 -3.50 -7.39
CA GLY A 203 5.49 -3.60 -8.00
C GLY A 203 5.78 -2.42 -8.94
N PRO A 204 7.08 -2.09 -9.18
CA PRO A 204 7.49 -0.93 -9.96
C PRO A 204 6.96 -0.97 -11.40
N PHE A 205 6.98 -2.12 -12.04
CA PHE A 205 6.41 -2.29 -13.37
C PHE A 205 4.90 -2.00 -13.41
N THR A 206 4.15 -2.54 -12.45
CA THR A 206 2.71 -2.32 -12.35
C THR A 206 2.40 -0.84 -12.12
N PHE A 207 3.16 -0.19 -11.26
CA PHE A 207 3.00 1.24 -10.98
C PHE A 207 3.20 2.07 -12.25
N LEU A 208 4.35 1.94 -12.93
CA LEU A 208 4.64 2.68 -14.16
C LEU A 208 3.65 2.38 -15.28
N LYS A 209 3.25 1.11 -15.43
CA LYS A 209 2.33 0.70 -16.49
C LYS A 209 0.91 1.26 -16.32
N LEU A 210 0.49 1.46 -15.09
CA LEU A 210 -0.84 1.97 -14.74
C LEU A 210 -0.85 3.49 -14.49
N ALA A 211 0.31 4.12 -14.36
CA ALA A 211 0.44 5.57 -14.27
C ALA A 211 0.18 6.25 -15.63
N ARG A 212 -0.04 7.55 -15.58
CA ARG A 212 -0.19 8.43 -16.74
C ARG A 212 0.87 9.52 -16.69
N CYS A 213 1.72 9.58 -17.70
CA CYS A 213 2.60 10.74 -17.89
C CYS A 213 1.77 11.92 -18.38
N THR A 214 2.01 13.10 -17.80
CA THR A 214 1.23 14.32 -18.07
C THR A 214 2.03 15.35 -18.88
N GLY A 215 3.33 15.10 -19.11
CA GLY A 215 4.24 15.94 -19.90
C GLY A 215 4.76 15.23 -21.15
N ASN A 216 6.05 15.49 -21.45
CA ASN A 216 6.76 14.94 -22.61
C ASN A 216 7.48 13.61 -22.30
N LYS A 217 7.79 13.35 -21.01
CA LYS A 217 8.38 12.10 -20.57
C LYS A 217 7.41 10.94 -20.74
N SER A 218 7.96 9.77 -20.99
CA SER A 218 7.26 8.49 -21.01
C SER A 218 7.50 7.71 -19.71
N ALA A 219 6.76 6.64 -19.47
CA ALA A 219 6.95 5.80 -18.29
C ALA A 219 8.37 5.19 -18.21
N THR A 220 9.03 5.00 -19.36
CA THR A 220 10.41 4.47 -19.41
C THR A 220 11.44 5.46 -18.86
N ASP A 221 11.17 6.75 -18.91
CA ASP A 221 12.10 7.79 -18.40
C ASP A 221 12.13 7.84 -16.86
N PHE A 222 11.19 7.16 -16.18
CA PHE A 222 11.13 7.03 -14.73
C PHE A 222 11.62 5.68 -14.21
N VAL A 223 12.17 4.81 -15.07
CA VAL A 223 12.57 3.44 -14.67
C VAL A 223 13.68 3.47 -13.64
N ASP A 224 14.72 4.26 -13.85
CA ASP A 224 15.85 4.33 -12.94
C ASP A 224 15.43 4.90 -11.58
N ASP A 225 14.66 5.98 -11.56
CA ASP A 225 14.17 6.60 -10.33
C ASP A 225 13.34 5.60 -9.50
N ILE A 226 12.41 4.90 -10.15
CA ILE A 226 11.56 3.94 -9.44
C ILE A 226 12.36 2.73 -8.94
N LEU A 227 13.37 2.27 -9.68
CA LEU A 227 14.23 1.17 -9.23
C LEU A 227 15.06 1.57 -8.01
N PHE A 228 15.60 2.80 -7.98
CA PHE A 228 16.28 3.33 -6.79
C PHE A 228 15.32 3.43 -5.60
N ALA A 229 14.12 3.98 -5.79
CA ALA A 229 13.12 4.05 -4.72
C ALA A 229 12.72 2.67 -4.17
N TYR A 230 12.63 1.66 -5.03
CA TYR A 230 12.34 0.29 -4.59
C TYR A 230 13.55 -0.41 -3.95
N ALA A 231 14.79 -0.04 -4.31
CA ALA A 231 15.96 -0.50 -3.59
C ALA A 231 16.00 0.00 -2.14
N ASP A 232 15.50 1.22 -1.90
CA ASP A 232 15.36 1.77 -0.53
C ASP A 232 14.26 1.06 0.30
N ILE A 233 13.29 0.43 -0.35
CA ILE A 233 12.23 -0.36 0.31
C ILE A 233 12.75 -1.74 0.76
N LEU A 234 13.72 -2.32 0.05
CA LEU A 234 14.22 -3.70 0.26
C LEU A 234 15.34 -3.76 1.30
#